data_fc8f4a398610359ad44e6d8e8696e247
#
_entry.id   fc8f4a398610359ad44e6d8e8696e247
#
_cell.length_a   1.000
_cell.length_b   1.000
_cell.length_c   1.000
_cell.angle_alpha   90.00
_cell.angle_beta   90.00
_cell.angle_gamma   90.00
#
_symmetry.space_group_name_H-M   'P 1'
#
loop_
_entity.id
_entity.type
_entity.pdbx_description
1 polymer ?
#
loop_
_entity_poly.entity_id
_entity_poly.type
_entity_poly.pdbx_seq_one_letter_code
_entity_poly.pdbx_strand_id
1 'polypeptide(L)'
;VEVMTSAGKIKARAAILTVSVGVLAAERIKFTPALPVEKQEAIGDIDMAVMNYIGLLFSEDIFGFGPDAYVYQQQTDETGVGYLTNTNHSNLTYGYVGGSQAKALERESMEMAIAYGLDGIKSMLGNDVEKRFLKGFATACGKIPLFDGAYSAVRPGRSAARAVLGRTLAEKLFFSGEATHRVQASTVNGGLESGRDSANQAAAYIKSNS
;
A
#
# COMPACT_ATOMS: atom_id res chain seq x y z
N VAL A 1 17.69 -17.96 -13.53
CA VAL A 1 17.15 -16.61 -13.74
C VAL A 1 18.30 -15.65 -13.95
N GLU A 2 18.19 -14.75 -14.93
CA GLU A 2 19.10 -13.61 -15.09
C GLU A 2 18.33 -12.32 -14.85
N VAL A 3 18.87 -11.44 -14.02
CA VAL A 3 18.29 -10.13 -13.73
C VAL A 3 19.25 -9.05 -14.20
N MET A 4 18.79 -8.21 -15.13
CA MET A 4 19.55 -7.06 -15.63
C MET A 4 19.20 -5.84 -14.79
N THR A 5 20.20 -5.18 -14.25
CA THR A 5 20.05 -3.97 -13.43
C THR A 5 20.96 -2.86 -13.95
N SER A 6 20.77 -1.63 -13.48
CA SER A 6 21.70 -0.53 -13.77
C SER A 6 23.13 -0.78 -13.27
N ALA A 7 23.28 -1.64 -12.25
CA ALA A 7 24.58 -2.02 -11.69
C ALA A 7 25.19 -3.29 -12.35
N GLY A 8 24.50 -3.88 -13.34
CA GLY A 8 24.98 -5.05 -14.08
C GLY A 8 24.04 -6.25 -14.01
N LYS A 9 24.51 -7.40 -14.49
CA LYS A 9 23.78 -8.66 -14.57
C LYS A 9 23.96 -9.50 -13.30
N ILE A 10 22.86 -9.97 -12.75
CA ILE A 10 22.81 -10.93 -11.63
C ILE A 10 22.32 -12.28 -12.19
N LYS A 11 23.03 -13.36 -11.90
CA LYS A 11 22.60 -14.73 -12.19
C LYS A 11 22.20 -15.42 -10.89
N ALA A 12 21.02 -16.05 -10.89
CA ALA A 12 20.50 -16.77 -9.74
C ALA A 12 19.81 -18.07 -10.17
N ARG A 13 19.75 -19.06 -9.27
CA ARG A 13 19.04 -20.32 -9.49
C ARG A 13 17.53 -20.11 -9.47
N ALA A 14 17.06 -19.24 -8.59
CA ALA A 14 15.66 -18.83 -8.48
C ALA A 14 15.57 -17.32 -8.17
N ALA A 15 14.39 -16.74 -8.37
CA ALA A 15 14.11 -15.36 -7.95
C ALA A 15 12.72 -15.28 -7.33
N ILE A 16 12.57 -14.46 -6.29
CA ILE A 16 11.28 -14.12 -5.67
C ILE A 16 11.02 -12.65 -5.96
N LEU A 17 9.93 -12.38 -6.66
CA LEU A 17 9.51 -11.05 -7.06
C LEU A 17 8.46 -10.54 -6.10
N THR A 18 8.76 -9.46 -5.36
CA THR A 18 7.91 -8.91 -4.29
C THR A 18 7.45 -7.47 -4.55
N VAL A 19 7.62 -7.00 -5.79
CA VAL A 19 7.16 -5.65 -6.17
C VAL A 19 5.63 -5.58 -6.15
N SER A 20 5.09 -4.36 -5.98
CA SER A 20 3.65 -4.13 -6.05
C SER A 20 3.08 -4.52 -7.43
N VAL A 21 1.80 -4.81 -7.48
CA VAL A 21 1.12 -5.05 -8.75
C VAL A 21 1.13 -3.80 -9.64
N GLY A 22 1.18 -2.60 -9.05
CA GLY A 22 1.32 -1.34 -9.79
C GLY A 22 2.62 -1.27 -10.58
N VAL A 23 3.72 -1.69 -10.00
CA VAL A 23 5.04 -1.76 -10.69
C VAL A 23 4.99 -2.76 -11.85
N LEU A 24 4.28 -3.89 -11.69
CA LEU A 24 4.08 -4.87 -12.76
C LEU A 24 3.18 -4.31 -13.87
N ALA A 25 2.07 -3.67 -13.52
CA ALA A 25 1.12 -3.07 -14.47
C ALA A 25 1.75 -1.92 -15.26
N ALA A 26 2.63 -1.13 -14.64
CA ALA A 26 3.40 -0.07 -15.29
C ALA A 26 4.58 -0.60 -16.15
N GLU A 27 4.73 -1.92 -16.26
CA GLU A 27 5.81 -2.59 -17.01
C GLU A 27 7.23 -2.08 -16.69
N ARG A 28 7.47 -1.67 -15.44
CA ARG A 28 8.80 -1.20 -15.00
C ARG A 28 9.82 -2.34 -14.95
N ILE A 29 9.35 -3.58 -14.94
CA ILE A 29 10.18 -4.78 -15.09
C ILE A 29 9.83 -5.45 -16.43
N LYS A 30 10.83 -5.59 -17.27
CA LYS A 30 10.68 -6.30 -18.55
C LYS A 30 11.03 -7.78 -18.39
N PHE A 31 10.17 -8.64 -18.88
CA PHE A 31 10.35 -10.08 -18.83
C PHE A 31 10.74 -10.63 -20.20
N THR A 32 11.72 -11.51 -20.24
CA THR A 32 12.15 -12.24 -21.44
C THR A 32 12.26 -13.74 -21.15
N PRO A 33 11.41 -14.60 -21.69
CA PRO A 33 10.24 -14.25 -22.54
C PRO A 33 9.19 -13.43 -21.78
N ALA A 34 8.22 -12.85 -22.50
CA ALA A 34 7.10 -12.13 -21.88
C ALA A 34 6.32 -13.03 -20.91
N LEU A 35 5.67 -12.43 -19.93
CA LEU A 35 4.77 -13.15 -19.02
C LEU A 35 3.64 -13.85 -19.81
N PRO A 36 3.17 -15.03 -19.38
CA PRO A 36 1.99 -15.66 -19.97
C PRO A 36 0.78 -14.73 -19.96
N VAL A 37 -0.07 -14.82 -20.98
CA VAL A 37 -1.25 -13.95 -21.16
C VAL A 37 -2.13 -13.94 -19.91
N GLU A 38 -2.39 -15.13 -19.33
CA GLU A 38 -3.20 -15.26 -18.11
C GLU A 38 -2.63 -14.47 -16.91
N LYS A 39 -1.30 -14.37 -16.81
CA LYS A 39 -0.64 -13.59 -15.75
C LYS A 39 -0.70 -12.10 -16.04
N GLN A 40 -0.60 -11.69 -17.30
CA GLN A 40 -0.78 -10.29 -17.71
C GLN A 40 -2.23 -9.83 -17.43
N GLU A 41 -3.22 -10.67 -17.76
CA GLU A 41 -4.64 -10.41 -17.44
C GLU A 41 -4.85 -10.30 -15.93
N ALA A 42 -4.26 -11.21 -15.13
CA ALA A 42 -4.35 -11.15 -13.68
C ALA A 42 -3.73 -9.85 -13.10
N ILE A 43 -2.63 -9.36 -13.66
CA ILE A 43 -2.05 -8.07 -13.30
C ILE A 43 -3.05 -6.94 -13.63
N GLY A 44 -3.69 -6.98 -14.80
CA GLY A 44 -4.69 -6.01 -15.22
C GLY A 44 -6.01 -6.05 -14.43
N ASP A 45 -6.33 -7.17 -13.78
CA ASP A 45 -7.51 -7.34 -12.93
C ASP A 45 -7.32 -6.88 -11.48
N ILE A 46 -6.09 -6.50 -11.11
CA ILE A 46 -5.74 -6.03 -9.76
C ILE A 46 -5.24 -4.60 -9.85
N ASP A 47 -6.05 -3.66 -9.41
CA ASP A 47 -5.68 -2.25 -9.33
C ASP A 47 -4.85 -1.96 -8.06
N MET A 48 -4.17 -0.82 -8.04
CA MET A 48 -3.62 -0.25 -6.80
C MET A 48 -4.61 0.75 -6.22
N ALA A 49 -5.05 0.50 -4.99
CA ALA A 49 -5.81 1.48 -4.23
C ALA A 49 -4.94 2.68 -3.90
N VAL A 50 -5.54 3.86 -3.84
CA VAL A 50 -4.89 5.06 -3.34
C VAL A 50 -5.41 5.34 -1.94
N MET A 51 -4.48 5.40 -1.00
CA MET A 51 -4.73 5.75 0.38
C MET A 51 -3.53 6.51 0.92
N ASN A 52 -3.79 7.62 1.59
CA ASN A 52 -2.76 8.45 2.16
C ASN A 52 -3.03 8.70 3.64
N TYR A 53 -1.94 8.89 4.39
CA TYR A 53 -1.95 9.24 5.80
C TYR A 53 -1.55 10.69 5.97
N ILE A 54 -2.26 11.38 6.88
CA ILE A 54 -1.99 12.75 7.29
C ILE A 54 -1.66 12.70 8.77
N GLY A 55 -0.39 12.80 9.13
CA GLY A 55 0.06 12.83 10.51
C GLY A 55 -0.02 14.25 11.05
N LEU A 56 -0.70 14.42 12.17
CA LEU A 56 -0.92 15.70 12.86
C LEU A 56 -0.48 15.57 14.31
N LEU A 57 0.60 16.27 14.68
CA LEU A 57 1.11 16.27 16.05
C LEU A 57 0.56 17.49 16.80
N PHE A 58 0.00 17.25 17.98
CA PHE A 58 -0.53 18.27 18.87
C PHE A 58 0.29 18.39 20.16
N SER A 59 0.15 19.49 20.88
CA SER A 59 0.80 19.73 22.17
C SER A 59 0.21 18.88 23.31
N GLU A 60 -1.03 18.41 23.15
CA GLU A 60 -1.78 17.62 24.13
C GLU A 60 -2.78 16.70 23.45
N ASP A 61 -3.44 15.81 24.21
CA ASP A 61 -4.60 15.04 23.75
C ASP A 61 -5.79 15.96 23.49
N ILE A 62 -6.09 16.22 22.23
CA ILE A 62 -7.18 17.11 21.81
C ILE A 62 -8.55 16.47 21.83
N PHE A 63 -8.63 15.13 21.82
CA PHE A 63 -9.89 14.38 21.78
C PHE A 63 -10.36 13.90 23.15
N GLY A 64 -9.45 13.65 24.08
CA GLY A 64 -9.75 13.13 25.41
C GLY A 64 -10.22 11.65 25.44
N PHE A 65 -9.97 10.89 24.37
CA PHE A 65 -10.40 9.49 24.28
C PHE A 65 -9.32 8.48 24.67
N GLY A 66 -8.14 8.96 25.05
CA GLY A 66 -6.99 8.10 25.30
C GLY A 66 -6.34 7.59 24.01
N PRO A 67 -5.39 6.62 24.11
CA PRO A 67 -4.60 6.18 22.99
C PRO A 67 -5.38 5.30 22.01
N ASP A 68 -5.00 5.38 20.74
CA ASP A 68 -5.44 4.50 19.64
C ASP A 68 -6.97 4.44 19.44
N ALA A 69 -7.70 5.53 19.75
CA ALA A 69 -9.13 5.62 19.51
C ALA A 69 -9.40 5.99 18.03
N TYR A 70 -10.40 5.33 17.43
CA TYR A 70 -10.88 5.67 16.09
C TYR A 70 -11.95 6.77 16.18
N VAL A 71 -11.77 7.82 15.40
CA VAL A 71 -12.71 8.93 15.27
C VAL A 71 -13.04 9.14 13.80
N TYR A 72 -14.30 9.32 13.48
CA TYR A 72 -14.75 9.57 12.12
C TYR A 72 -15.50 10.88 12.06
N GLN A 73 -15.10 11.74 11.13
CA GLN A 73 -15.87 12.91 10.79
C GLN A 73 -17.21 12.48 10.21
N GLN A 74 -18.33 12.91 10.82
CA GLN A 74 -19.64 12.65 10.26
C GLN A 74 -19.79 13.44 8.96
N GLN A 75 -19.96 12.76 7.85
CA GLN A 75 -20.11 13.38 6.53
C GLN A 75 -21.28 12.82 5.75
N THR A 76 -21.78 13.63 4.86
CA THR A 76 -22.85 13.28 3.93
C THR A 76 -22.33 12.91 2.54
N ASP A 77 -21.02 13.00 2.32
CA ASP A 77 -20.36 12.73 1.04
C ASP A 77 -19.06 11.92 1.24
N GLU A 78 -18.35 11.61 0.13
CA GLU A 78 -17.14 10.78 0.12
C GLU A 78 -15.86 11.52 0.56
N THR A 79 -15.95 12.73 1.11
CA THR A 79 -14.79 13.59 1.37
C THR A 79 -14.24 13.52 2.80
N GLY A 80 -14.70 12.55 3.62
CA GLY A 80 -14.33 12.42 5.05
C GLY A 80 -12.92 11.94 5.32
N VAL A 81 -12.43 12.37 6.48
CA VAL A 81 -11.20 11.85 7.06
C VAL A 81 -11.55 10.98 8.25
N GLY A 82 -11.02 9.74 8.27
CA GLY A 82 -10.99 8.94 9.48
C GLY A 82 -9.72 9.23 10.25
N TYR A 83 -9.76 9.18 11.57
CA TYR A 83 -8.61 9.47 12.42
C TYR A 83 -8.34 8.33 13.39
N LEU A 84 -7.06 8.02 13.60
CA LEU A 84 -6.57 7.24 14.73
C LEU A 84 -5.85 8.23 15.66
N THR A 85 -6.41 8.42 16.86
CA THR A 85 -5.96 9.47 17.77
C THR A 85 -4.91 8.95 18.74
N ASN A 86 -4.04 9.83 19.22
CA ASN A 86 -3.07 9.57 20.29
C ASN A 86 -2.25 8.29 20.07
N THR A 87 -1.82 8.08 18.83
CA THR A 87 -1.19 6.84 18.38
C THR A 87 0.02 6.49 19.23
N ASN A 88 0.02 5.26 19.74
CA ASN A 88 1.10 4.71 20.55
C ASN A 88 1.42 5.60 21.78
N HIS A 89 0.37 6.01 22.50
CA HIS A 89 0.48 6.87 23.70
C HIS A 89 1.17 8.22 23.47
N SER A 90 1.15 8.72 22.22
CA SER A 90 1.63 10.06 21.89
C SER A 90 0.46 10.97 21.53
N ASN A 91 0.73 12.29 21.37
CA ASN A 91 -0.27 13.24 20.89
C ASN A 91 -0.32 13.28 19.34
N LEU A 92 0.17 12.24 18.68
CA LEU A 92 0.12 12.11 17.23
C LEU A 92 -1.21 11.49 16.80
N THR A 93 -1.92 12.20 15.93
CA THR A 93 -3.16 11.73 15.31
C THR A 93 -2.89 11.46 13.83
N TYR A 94 -3.28 10.29 13.35
CA TYR A 94 -3.25 9.97 11.92
C TYR A 94 -4.64 10.14 11.32
N GLY A 95 -4.76 11.09 10.39
CA GLY A 95 -5.87 11.13 9.44
C GLY A 95 -5.58 10.17 8.28
N TYR A 96 -6.60 9.46 7.80
CA TYR A 96 -6.48 8.63 6.60
C TYR A 96 -7.60 8.97 5.62
N VAL A 97 -7.21 9.08 4.36
CA VAL A 97 -8.08 9.37 3.23
C VAL A 97 -7.83 8.36 2.12
N GLY A 98 -8.88 7.97 1.42
CA GLY A 98 -8.80 6.98 0.35
C GLY A 98 -9.46 7.45 -0.95
N GLY A 99 -9.34 6.62 -1.98
CA GLY A 99 -10.09 6.77 -3.22
C GLY A 99 -9.81 8.05 -4.01
N SER A 100 -10.87 8.67 -4.50
CA SER A 100 -10.83 9.89 -5.31
C SER A 100 -10.24 11.08 -4.55
N GLN A 101 -10.56 11.20 -3.26
CA GLN A 101 -10.06 12.27 -2.40
C GLN A 101 -8.55 12.16 -2.17
N ALA A 102 -8.03 10.94 -1.90
CA ALA A 102 -6.59 10.74 -1.79
C ALA A 102 -5.86 11.11 -3.10
N LYS A 103 -6.43 10.72 -4.25
CA LYS A 103 -5.89 11.10 -5.58
C LYS A 103 -5.90 12.61 -5.81
N ALA A 104 -6.92 13.32 -5.33
CA ALA A 104 -6.99 14.77 -5.43
C ALA A 104 -5.89 15.42 -4.57
N LEU A 105 -5.76 15.00 -3.31
CA LEU A 105 -4.75 15.51 -2.39
C LEU A 105 -3.32 15.23 -2.86
N GLU A 106 -3.07 14.11 -3.55
CA GLU A 106 -1.76 13.85 -4.14
C GLU A 106 -1.34 14.86 -5.21
N ARG A 107 -2.29 15.56 -5.84
CA ARG A 107 -1.98 16.60 -6.86
C ARG A 107 -1.59 17.93 -6.20
N GLU A 108 -1.97 18.10 -4.95
CA GLU A 108 -1.70 19.30 -4.16
C GLU A 108 -0.34 19.22 -3.45
N SER A 109 0.00 20.26 -2.71
CA SER A 109 1.17 20.27 -1.83
C SER A 109 0.93 19.49 -0.54
N MET A 110 2.02 19.14 0.15
CA MET A 110 1.93 18.49 1.46
C MET A 110 1.21 19.38 2.49
N GLU A 111 1.42 20.70 2.41
CA GLU A 111 0.78 21.68 3.27
C GLU A 111 -0.75 21.68 3.08
N MET A 112 -1.22 21.57 1.84
CA MET A 112 -2.66 21.47 1.53
C MET A 112 -3.26 20.17 2.09
N ALA A 113 -2.56 19.06 1.99
CA ALA A 113 -3.01 17.80 2.57
C ALA A 113 -3.07 17.86 4.11
N ILE A 114 -2.08 18.50 4.74
CA ILE A 114 -2.06 18.75 6.19
C ILE A 114 -3.23 19.64 6.59
N ALA A 115 -3.45 20.75 5.88
CA ALA A 115 -4.57 21.66 6.12
C ALA A 115 -5.91 20.94 6.02
N TYR A 116 -6.09 20.09 4.99
CA TYR A 116 -7.29 19.29 4.83
C TYR A 116 -7.56 18.37 6.05
N GLY A 117 -6.53 17.66 6.54
CA GLY A 117 -6.65 16.83 7.74
C GLY A 117 -6.94 17.66 9.01
N LEU A 118 -6.34 18.84 9.14
CA LEU A 118 -6.58 19.72 10.26
C LEU A 118 -8.00 20.33 10.23
N ASP A 119 -8.49 20.70 9.06
CA ASP A 119 -9.85 21.24 8.88
C ASP A 119 -10.92 20.20 9.23
N GLY A 120 -10.69 18.93 8.94
CA GLY A 120 -11.54 17.83 9.40
C GLY A 120 -11.63 17.78 10.93
N ILE A 121 -10.52 17.94 11.65
CA ILE A 121 -10.52 18.00 13.14
C ILE A 121 -11.21 19.27 13.63
N LYS A 122 -10.93 20.42 12.99
CA LYS A 122 -11.56 21.71 13.33
C LYS A 122 -13.08 21.65 13.19
N SER A 123 -13.60 20.93 12.19
CA SER A 123 -15.05 20.75 12.01
C SER A 123 -15.72 19.98 13.16
N MET A 124 -14.96 19.11 13.84
CA MET A 124 -15.46 18.31 14.97
C MET A 124 -15.27 18.99 16.33
N LEU A 125 -14.12 19.66 16.54
CA LEU A 125 -13.69 20.19 17.83
C LEU A 125 -13.68 21.71 17.91
N GLY A 126 -13.91 22.40 16.78
CA GLY A 126 -13.84 23.85 16.70
C GLY A 126 -12.43 24.37 16.36
N ASN A 127 -12.35 25.65 16.00
CA ASN A 127 -11.12 26.26 15.50
C ASN A 127 -10.00 26.39 16.54
N ASP A 128 -10.32 26.35 17.82
CA ASP A 128 -9.33 26.50 18.90
C ASP A 128 -8.29 25.36 18.93
N VAL A 129 -8.60 24.21 18.32
CA VAL A 129 -7.67 23.08 18.19
C VAL A 129 -6.40 23.46 17.41
N GLU A 130 -6.49 24.41 16.49
CA GLU A 130 -5.35 24.88 15.70
C GLU A 130 -4.24 25.48 16.56
N LYS A 131 -4.57 26.10 17.70
CA LYS A 131 -3.60 26.64 18.67
C LYS A 131 -2.73 25.55 19.31
N ARG A 132 -3.18 24.31 19.28
CA ARG A 132 -2.49 23.13 19.82
C ARG A 132 -1.73 22.34 18.75
N PHE A 133 -1.94 22.63 17.46
CA PHE A 133 -1.24 21.99 16.36
C PHE A 133 0.24 22.42 16.34
N LEU A 134 1.16 21.45 16.29
CA LEU A 134 2.59 21.70 16.28
C LEU A 134 3.20 21.52 14.89
N LYS A 135 2.91 20.38 14.26
CA LYS A 135 3.43 20.04 12.92
C LYS A 135 2.66 18.89 12.31
N GLY A 136 2.75 18.76 11.00
CA GLY A 136 2.15 17.65 10.27
C GLY A 136 3.05 17.12 9.16
N PHE A 137 2.65 15.99 8.61
CA PHE A 137 3.18 15.42 7.38
C PHE A 137 2.05 14.72 6.62
N ALA A 138 2.21 14.53 5.33
CA ALA A 138 1.30 13.73 4.53
C ALA A 138 2.07 12.78 3.61
N THR A 139 1.52 11.59 3.39
CA THR A 139 2.03 10.65 2.40
C THR A 139 1.39 10.89 1.04
N ALA A 140 2.06 10.44 -0.01
CA ALA A 140 1.56 10.44 -1.38
C ALA A 140 1.98 9.12 -2.06
N CYS A 141 1.37 8.01 -1.60
CA CYS A 141 1.79 6.66 -2.00
C CYS A 141 1.70 6.42 -3.50
N GLY A 142 0.73 7.04 -4.18
CA GLY A 142 0.60 6.97 -5.64
C GLY A 142 1.72 7.67 -6.41
N LYS A 143 2.46 8.59 -5.78
CA LYS A 143 3.61 9.29 -6.39
C LYS A 143 4.94 8.55 -6.20
N ILE A 144 4.98 7.47 -5.46
CA ILE A 144 6.22 6.73 -5.20
C ILE A 144 6.39 5.67 -6.30
N PRO A 145 7.38 5.81 -7.21
CA PRO A 145 7.54 4.92 -8.37
C PRO A 145 7.81 3.45 -8.00
N LEU A 146 8.24 3.19 -6.76
CA LEU A 146 8.50 1.83 -6.27
C LEU A 146 7.24 1.13 -5.79
N PHE A 147 6.13 1.85 -5.60
CA PHE A 147 4.86 1.31 -5.09
C PHE A 147 3.71 1.47 -6.09
N ASP A 148 3.59 2.64 -6.74
CA ASP A 148 2.48 3.03 -7.62
C ASP A 148 1.10 2.86 -6.96
N GLY A 149 0.98 3.19 -5.69
CA GLY A 149 -0.24 3.08 -4.89
C GLY A 149 0.01 2.60 -3.46
N ALA A 150 -1.05 2.37 -2.70
CA ALA A 150 -0.98 1.99 -1.29
C ALA A 150 -1.02 0.47 -1.09
N TYR A 151 -2.01 -0.20 -1.67
CA TYR A 151 -2.19 -1.66 -1.59
C TYR A 151 -3.06 -2.16 -2.74
N SER A 152 -3.06 -3.49 -2.97
CA SER A 152 -3.77 -4.08 -4.09
C SER A 152 -5.29 -4.16 -3.84
N ALA A 153 -6.08 -3.82 -4.86
CA ALA A 153 -7.53 -3.94 -4.88
C ALA A 153 -7.98 -4.72 -6.12
N VAL A 154 -8.52 -5.91 -5.92
CA VAL A 154 -9.02 -6.71 -7.05
C VAL A 154 -10.37 -6.19 -7.52
N ARG A 155 -10.56 -6.14 -8.84
CA ARG A 155 -11.83 -5.72 -9.44
C ARG A 155 -12.97 -6.66 -9.07
N PRO A 156 -14.22 -6.18 -8.95
CA PRO A 156 -15.39 -7.02 -8.69
C PRO A 156 -15.47 -8.20 -9.64
N GLY A 157 -15.71 -9.40 -9.09
CA GLY A 157 -15.78 -10.65 -9.87
C GLY A 157 -14.43 -11.24 -10.30
N ARG A 158 -13.28 -10.61 -9.98
CA ARG A 158 -11.95 -11.03 -10.42
C ARG A 158 -11.06 -11.60 -9.30
N SER A 159 -11.63 -12.05 -8.20
CA SER A 159 -10.88 -12.55 -7.04
C SER A 159 -9.86 -13.66 -7.36
N ALA A 160 -10.10 -14.46 -8.41
CA ALA A 160 -9.18 -15.49 -8.88
C ALA A 160 -7.83 -14.92 -9.38
N ALA A 161 -7.76 -13.66 -9.78
CA ALA A 161 -6.55 -13.01 -10.28
C ALA A 161 -5.37 -13.09 -9.29
N ARG A 162 -5.65 -13.00 -7.97
CA ARG A 162 -4.60 -13.13 -6.93
C ARG A 162 -3.90 -14.48 -6.97
N ALA A 163 -4.66 -15.55 -7.15
CA ALA A 163 -4.11 -16.90 -7.26
C ALA A 163 -3.29 -17.06 -8.54
N VAL A 164 -3.75 -16.49 -9.66
CA VAL A 164 -3.02 -16.52 -10.94
C VAL A 164 -1.73 -15.70 -10.83
N LEU A 165 -1.79 -14.52 -10.23
CA LEU A 165 -0.60 -13.68 -9.98
C LEU A 165 0.44 -14.41 -9.14
N GLY A 166 0.03 -15.16 -8.11
CA GLY A 166 0.92 -15.92 -7.22
C GLY A 166 1.52 -17.20 -7.82
N ARG A 167 1.06 -17.66 -8.98
CA ARG A 167 1.62 -18.87 -9.61
C ARG A 167 3.09 -18.68 -9.96
N THR A 168 3.89 -19.68 -9.63
CA THR A 168 5.31 -19.75 -10.02
C THR A 168 5.44 -19.83 -11.54
N LEU A 169 6.45 -19.19 -12.10
CA LEU A 169 6.77 -19.23 -13.52
C LEU A 169 8.07 -20.00 -13.75
N ALA A 170 8.03 -20.98 -14.68
CA ALA A 170 9.16 -21.84 -15.04
C ALA A 170 9.85 -22.45 -13.79
N GLU A 171 9.08 -22.79 -12.75
CA GLU A 171 9.50 -23.39 -11.47
C GLU A 171 10.54 -22.61 -10.67
N LYS A 172 11.01 -21.47 -11.13
CA LYS A 172 12.15 -20.72 -10.56
C LYS A 172 11.93 -19.22 -10.41
N LEU A 173 10.82 -18.68 -10.93
CA LEU A 173 10.42 -17.29 -10.70
C LEU A 173 9.12 -17.29 -9.88
N PHE A 174 9.21 -16.85 -8.65
CA PHE A 174 8.12 -16.81 -7.68
C PHE A 174 7.59 -15.40 -7.54
N PHE A 175 6.27 -15.25 -7.45
CA PHE A 175 5.59 -13.98 -7.22
C PHE A 175 5.02 -13.98 -5.81
N SER A 176 5.36 -12.96 -5.04
CA SER A 176 5.02 -12.86 -3.64
C SER A 176 4.65 -11.42 -3.26
N GLY A 177 3.99 -11.24 -2.16
CA GLY A 177 3.50 -9.97 -1.66
C GLY A 177 2.01 -10.06 -1.33
N GLU A 178 1.46 -9.04 -0.69
CA GLU A 178 0.06 -9.03 -0.27
C GLU A 178 -0.93 -9.23 -1.43
N ALA A 179 -0.56 -8.76 -2.64
CA ALA A 179 -1.40 -8.87 -3.83
C ALA A 179 -1.65 -10.34 -4.28
N THR A 180 -0.75 -11.26 -3.94
CA THR A 180 -0.87 -12.68 -4.26
C THR A 180 -1.66 -13.46 -3.21
N HIS A 181 -1.86 -12.90 -2.02
CA HIS A 181 -2.54 -13.58 -0.92
C HIS A 181 -4.06 -13.57 -1.11
N ARG A 182 -4.70 -14.74 -0.98
CA ARG A 182 -6.12 -14.91 -1.35
C ARG A 182 -7.09 -14.39 -0.29
N VAL A 183 -6.71 -14.44 0.98
CA VAL A 183 -7.58 -14.14 2.13
C VAL A 183 -7.15 -12.83 2.82
N GLN A 184 -5.86 -12.67 3.07
CA GLN A 184 -5.29 -11.52 3.79
C GLN A 184 -4.59 -10.54 2.84
N ALA A 185 -5.11 -10.39 1.62
CA ALA A 185 -4.62 -9.38 0.70
C ALA A 185 -4.72 -7.96 1.32
N SER A 186 -3.94 -7.04 0.81
CA SER A 186 -3.90 -5.64 1.29
C SER A 186 -3.43 -5.48 2.74
N THR A 187 -2.78 -6.51 3.31
CA THR A 187 -2.27 -6.50 4.68
C THR A 187 -0.79 -6.89 4.76
N VAL A 188 -0.12 -6.41 5.80
CA VAL A 188 1.27 -6.82 6.11
C VAL A 188 1.36 -8.32 6.35
N ASN A 189 0.35 -8.90 7.03
CA ASN A 189 0.33 -10.32 7.33
C ASN A 189 0.23 -11.18 6.05
N GLY A 190 -0.64 -10.78 5.09
CA GLY A 190 -0.71 -11.44 3.78
C GLY A 190 0.61 -11.36 3.01
N GLY A 191 1.32 -10.23 3.10
CA GLY A 191 2.67 -10.09 2.56
C GLY A 191 3.66 -11.05 3.20
N LEU A 192 3.64 -11.17 4.54
CA LEU A 192 4.52 -12.07 5.29
C LEU A 192 4.25 -13.55 4.96
N GLU A 193 2.99 -13.97 4.95
CA GLU A 193 2.61 -15.35 4.65
C GLU A 193 2.99 -15.74 3.22
N SER A 194 2.64 -14.92 2.22
CA SER A 194 3.04 -15.18 0.83
C SER A 194 4.56 -15.22 0.65
N GLY A 195 5.29 -14.39 1.41
CA GLY A 195 6.75 -14.41 1.42
C GLY A 195 7.33 -15.72 1.94
N ARG A 196 6.79 -16.22 3.05
CA ARG A 196 7.17 -17.54 3.62
C ARG A 196 6.91 -18.68 2.66
N ASP A 197 5.73 -18.69 2.02
CA ASP A 197 5.36 -19.72 1.06
C ASP A 197 6.29 -19.72 -0.16
N SER A 198 6.55 -18.55 -0.72
CA SER A 198 7.46 -18.41 -1.86
C SER A 198 8.90 -18.79 -1.50
N ALA A 199 9.37 -18.46 -0.30
CA ALA A 199 10.69 -18.83 0.17
C ALA A 199 10.83 -20.37 0.31
N ASN A 200 9.81 -21.04 0.88
CA ASN A 200 9.78 -22.50 1.00
C ASN A 200 9.78 -23.19 -0.36
N GLN A 201 8.97 -22.70 -1.31
CA GLN A 201 8.94 -23.22 -2.68
C GLN A 201 10.29 -23.03 -3.39
N ALA A 202 10.90 -21.85 -3.29
CA ALA A 202 12.21 -21.58 -3.87
C ALA A 202 13.30 -22.47 -3.26
N ALA A 203 13.29 -22.68 -1.95
CA ALA A 203 14.23 -23.57 -1.27
C ALA A 203 14.06 -25.02 -1.70
N ALA A 204 12.84 -25.50 -1.84
CA ALA A 204 12.54 -26.84 -2.37
C ALA A 204 13.07 -27.02 -3.80
N TYR A 205 12.76 -26.05 -4.69
CA TYR A 205 13.27 -26.05 -6.06
C TYR A 205 14.81 -26.10 -6.10
N ILE A 206 15.48 -25.30 -5.29
CA ILE A 206 16.94 -25.24 -5.24
C ILE A 206 17.52 -26.59 -4.78
N LYS A 207 16.91 -27.25 -3.79
CA LYS A 207 17.36 -28.56 -3.30
C LYS A 207 17.18 -29.66 -4.32
N SER A 208 16.06 -29.67 -5.05
CA SER A 208 15.79 -30.72 -6.05
C SER A 208 16.61 -30.58 -7.33
N ASN A 209 17.26 -29.42 -7.55
CA ASN A 209 18.07 -29.13 -8.73
C ASN A 209 19.55 -28.82 -8.39
N SER A 210 20.01 -29.35 -7.26
CA SER A 210 21.41 -29.21 -6.78
C SER A 210 22.34 -30.27 -7.31
#